data_21d19e7babe7902ad9d89f7059ebdd95
#
_entry.id   21d19e7babe7902ad9d89f7059ebdd95
#
_cell.length_a   1.000
_cell.length_b   1.000
_cell.length_c   1.000
_cell.angle_alpha   90.00
_cell.angle_beta   90.00
_cell.angle_gamma   90.00
#
_symmetry.space_group_name_H-M   'P 1'
#
loop_
_entity.id
_entity.type
_entity.pdbx_description
1 polymer ?
#
loop_
_entity_poly.entity_id
_entity_poly.type
_entity_poly.pdbx_seq_one_letter_code
_entity_poly.pdbx_strand_id
1 'polypeptide(L)'
;MRILKSPLSPPVCGDGPAHGGLMMKRATLFGIFLRSLTIQVSFNFWRMQNLGFAFAMLPMIRQQDGDRMRIAASLASHLQMFNTHPYLASPVIGSVTGIEEDGEAPETVEDMKKVLMGPYAAIGDSFFWGALRSFSGVGAVILAFSETLLAPLAFLLLYTPAQLWVRGMGFL
;
A
#
# COMPACT_ATOMS: atom_id res chain seq x y z
N MET A 1 47.89 -5.63 -9.73
CA MET A 1 46.51 -5.19 -9.98
C MET A 1 45.81 -5.18 -8.65
N ARG A 2 45.78 -4.03 -7.95
CA ARG A 2 45.18 -3.88 -6.62
C ARG A 2 43.71 -3.56 -6.78
N ILE A 3 42.83 -4.49 -6.35
CA ILE A 3 41.40 -4.26 -6.29
C ILE A 3 41.14 -3.29 -5.14
N LEU A 4 40.72 -2.08 -5.47
CA LEU A 4 40.23 -1.07 -4.51
C LEU A 4 38.98 -1.63 -3.79
N LYS A 5 39.12 -1.99 -2.52
CA LYS A 5 38.01 -2.20 -1.61
C LYS A 5 37.28 -0.87 -1.44
N SER A 6 36.03 -0.84 -1.84
CA SER A 6 35.07 0.22 -1.58
C SER A 6 34.86 0.36 -0.06
N PRO A 7 35.08 1.53 0.53
CA PRO A 7 34.81 1.76 1.95
C PRO A 7 33.46 2.47 2.10
N LEU A 8 32.36 1.76 1.96
CA LEU A 8 31.05 2.23 2.37
C LEU A 8 30.20 1.04 2.83
N SER A 9 30.66 0.40 3.91
CA SER A 9 29.73 -0.30 4.76
C SER A 9 29.02 0.75 5.61
N PRO A 10 27.69 0.86 5.59
CA PRO A 10 26.99 1.72 6.54
C PRO A 10 27.30 1.24 7.97
N PRO A 11 27.37 2.14 8.96
CA PRO A 11 27.60 1.74 10.32
C PRO A 11 26.51 0.76 10.75
N VAL A 12 26.93 -0.42 11.21
CA VAL A 12 26.06 -1.37 11.91
C VAL A 12 25.52 -0.62 13.11
N CYS A 13 24.25 -0.27 13.07
CA CYS A 13 23.57 0.37 14.19
C CYS A 13 23.57 -0.64 15.33
N GLY A 14 24.25 -0.30 16.42
CA GLY A 14 24.42 -1.17 17.58
C GLY A 14 23.06 -1.57 18.17
N ASP A 15 23.09 -2.71 18.87
CA ASP A 15 22.03 -3.29 19.68
C ASP A 15 21.40 -2.25 20.64
N GLY A 16 20.46 -1.47 20.13
CA GLY A 16 19.56 -0.67 20.94
C GLY A 16 18.52 -1.61 21.57
N PRO A 17 18.02 -1.29 22.77
CA PRO A 17 17.06 -2.13 23.48
C PRO A 17 15.87 -2.45 22.58
N ALA A 18 15.43 -3.71 22.60
CA ALA A 18 14.24 -4.19 21.93
C ALA A 18 13.09 -3.22 22.24
N HIS A 19 12.67 -2.48 21.22
CA HIS A 19 11.56 -1.54 21.35
C HIS A 19 10.29 -2.36 21.55
N GLY A 20 9.66 -2.19 22.70
CA GLY A 20 8.32 -2.69 22.95
C GLY A 20 7.43 -2.22 21.81
N GLY A 21 6.78 -3.18 21.14
CA GLY A 21 5.96 -2.95 19.94
C GLY A 21 5.06 -1.73 20.14
N LEU A 22 5.04 -0.87 19.14
CA LEU A 22 4.23 0.34 19.13
C LEU A 22 2.77 -0.07 18.94
N MET A 23 2.02 -0.29 20.03
CA MET A 23 0.59 -0.62 19.91
C MET A 23 -0.13 0.48 19.14
N MET A 24 -0.44 0.22 17.89
CA MET A 24 -1.05 1.20 17.01
C MET A 24 -2.49 1.50 17.42
N LYS A 25 -2.78 2.79 17.59
CA LYS A 25 -4.14 3.24 17.91
C LYS A 25 -5.07 2.96 16.72
N ARG A 26 -6.28 2.47 16.98
CA ARG A 26 -7.31 2.26 15.94
C ARG A 26 -7.53 3.51 15.07
N ALA A 27 -7.41 4.70 15.65
CA ALA A 27 -7.49 5.95 14.91
C ALA A 27 -6.39 6.12 13.86
N THR A 28 -5.18 5.61 14.13
CA THR A 28 -4.05 5.64 13.20
C THR A 28 -4.29 4.69 12.04
N LEU A 29 -4.72 3.44 12.31
CA LEU A 29 -5.11 2.48 11.28
C LEU A 29 -6.21 3.05 10.37
N PHE A 30 -7.23 3.67 10.95
CA PHE A 30 -8.28 4.32 10.18
C PHE A 30 -7.72 5.49 9.34
N GLY A 31 -6.79 6.26 9.89
CA GLY A 31 -6.10 7.32 9.17
C GLY A 31 -5.26 6.80 7.99
N ILE A 32 -4.58 5.66 8.15
CA ILE A 32 -3.85 4.96 7.08
C ILE A 32 -4.82 4.46 6.02
N PHE A 33 -5.91 3.81 6.44
CA PHE A 33 -6.96 3.32 5.54
C PHE A 33 -7.52 4.43 4.65
N LEU A 34 -7.95 5.55 5.23
CA LEU A 34 -8.50 6.67 4.45
C LEU A 34 -7.49 7.22 3.43
N ARG A 35 -6.21 7.35 3.82
CA ARG A 35 -5.17 7.81 2.89
C ARG A 35 -4.84 6.79 1.82
N SER A 36 -4.92 5.50 2.11
CA SER A 36 -4.71 4.43 1.12
C SER A 36 -5.72 4.47 -0.03
N LEU A 37 -6.91 5.05 0.19
CA LEU A 37 -7.92 5.23 -0.87
C LEU A 37 -7.41 6.16 -1.99
N THR A 38 -6.49 7.06 -1.68
CA THR A 38 -5.93 8.03 -2.62
C THR A 38 -4.59 7.59 -3.24
N ILE A 39 -4.19 6.33 -3.07
CA ILE A 39 -2.87 5.82 -3.49
C ILE A 39 -2.55 6.08 -4.97
N GLN A 40 -3.58 6.12 -5.82
CA GLN A 40 -3.44 6.33 -7.26
C GLN A 40 -3.35 7.81 -7.67
N VAL A 41 -3.71 8.74 -6.80
CA VAL A 41 -3.79 10.18 -7.14
C VAL A 41 -2.44 10.79 -7.49
N SER A 42 -1.36 10.28 -6.88
CA SER A 42 0.01 10.77 -7.06
C SER A 42 0.90 9.80 -7.86
N PHE A 43 0.31 9.06 -8.81
CA PHE A 43 1.04 8.16 -9.68
C PHE A 43 2.08 8.92 -10.51
N ASN A 44 3.30 8.36 -10.61
CA ASN A 44 4.39 8.92 -11.40
C ASN A 44 5.18 7.82 -12.13
N PHE A 45 5.83 8.17 -13.26
CA PHE A 45 6.55 7.19 -14.08
C PHE A 45 7.83 6.61 -13.45
N TRP A 46 8.44 7.31 -12.50
CA TRP A 46 9.73 6.90 -11.93
C TRP A 46 9.58 5.83 -10.83
N ARG A 47 8.60 6.01 -9.96
CA ARG A 47 8.40 5.17 -8.77
C ARG A 47 6.95 4.76 -8.56
N MET A 48 6.12 4.92 -9.58
CA MET A 48 4.72 4.52 -9.64
C MET A 48 3.85 5.13 -8.53
N GLN A 49 3.41 4.33 -7.57
CA GLN A 49 2.51 4.72 -6.48
C GLN A 49 3.24 5.10 -5.18
N ASN A 50 4.56 5.31 -5.22
CA ASN A 50 5.39 5.53 -4.03
C ASN A 50 4.93 6.71 -3.17
N LEU A 51 4.54 7.83 -3.77
CA LEU A 51 4.05 9.00 -3.03
C LEU A 51 2.74 8.70 -2.31
N GLY A 52 1.82 7.97 -2.96
CA GLY A 52 0.57 7.53 -2.35
C GLY A 52 0.80 6.58 -1.19
N PHE A 53 1.77 5.65 -1.32
CA PHE A 53 2.18 4.75 -0.24
C PHE A 53 2.76 5.53 0.95
N ALA A 54 3.74 6.39 0.71
CA ALA A 54 4.33 7.22 1.76
C ALA A 54 3.28 8.12 2.45
N PHE A 55 2.36 8.70 1.69
CA PHE A 55 1.24 9.48 2.23
C PHE A 55 0.33 8.64 3.13
N ALA A 56 0.04 7.39 2.74
CA ALA A 56 -0.75 6.49 3.56
C ALA A 56 -0.05 6.17 4.89
N MET A 57 1.28 5.99 4.90
CA MET A 57 2.06 5.66 6.09
C MET A 57 2.35 6.85 7.02
N LEU A 58 2.10 8.10 6.59
CA LEU A 58 2.37 9.29 7.40
C LEU A 58 1.81 9.25 8.85
N PRO A 59 0.58 8.73 9.13
CA PRO A 59 0.08 8.68 10.50
C PRO A 59 0.93 7.80 11.40
N MET A 60 1.48 6.71 10.87
CA MET A 60 2.38 5.82 11.59
C MET A 60 3.75 6.47 11.83
N ILE A 61 4.34 7.01 10.76
CA ILE A 61 5.64 7.70 10.85
C ILE A 61 5.62 8.82 11.90
N ARG A 62 4.50 9.54 12.00
CA ARG A 62 4.33 10.62 12.99
C ARG A 62 4.17 10.12 14.44
N GLN A 63 3.83 8.86 14.63
CA GLN A 63 3.73 8.25 15.96
C GLN A 63 5.06 7.66 16.44
N GLN A 64 6.02 7.51 15.55
CA GLN A 64 7.36 7.12 15.95
C GLN A 64 7.96 8.26 16.77
N ASP A 65 7.99 8.09 18.11
CA ASP A 65 8.72 8.97 19.03
C ASP A 65 10.22 8.77 18.76
N GLY A 66 10.75 9.48 17.80
CA GLY A 66 12.08 9.21 17.34
C GLY A 66 12.88 10.43 16.91
N ASP A 67 14.16 10.20 16.88
CA ASP A 67 15.14 11.04 16.23
C ASP A 67 14.68 11.35 14.78
N ARG A 68 14.87 12.58 14.35
CA ARG A 68 14.59 13.04 12.98
C ARG A 68 15.23 12.15 11.92
N MET A 69 16.36 11.54 12.23
CA MET A 69 17.07 10.60 11.35
C MET A 69 16.25 9.32 11.12
N ARG A 70 15.60 8.76 12.14
CA ARG A 70 14.73 7.58 12.01
C ARG A 70 13.49 7.89 11.17
N ILE A 71 12.84 9.01 11.45
CA ILE A 71 11.67 9.46 10.65
C ILE A 71 12.07 9.65 9.18
N ALA A 72 13.21 10.25 8.91
CA ALA A 72 13.71 10.44 7.55
C ALA A 72 14.03 9.10 6.86
N ALA A 73 14.62 8.13 7.56
CA ALA A 73 14.92 6.81 7.05
C ALA A 73 13.65 6.02 6.71
N SER A 74 12.67 5.98 7.61
CA SER A 74 11.37 5.35 7.39
C SER A 74 10.64 6.01 6.19
N LEU A 75 10.60 7.33 6.12
CA LEU A 75 10.02 8.03 4.99
C LEU A 75 10.75 7.71 3.67
N ALA A 76 12.07 7.63 3.68
CA ALA A 76 12.87 7.28 2.52
C ALA A 76 12.59 5.86 2.01
N SER A 77 12.39 4.88 2.92
CA SER A 77 12.01 3.51 2.55
C SER A 77 10.62 3.45 1.91
N HIS A 78 9.67 4.25 2.41
CA HIS A 78 8.33 4.32 1.83
C HIS A 78 8.28 5.05 0.48
N LEU A 79 9.23 5.93 0.21
CA LEU A 79 9.37 6.61 -1.08
C LEU A 79 10.08 5.77 -2.16
N GLN A 80 10.52 4.54 -1.84
CA GLN A 80 11.01 3.60 -2.84
C GLN A 80 9.89 3.16 -3.78
N MET A 81 10.27 2.57 -4.92
CA MET A 81 9.31 2.11 -5.92
C MET A 81 8.24 1.21 -5.30
N PHE A 82 6.99 1.52 -5.61
CA PHE A 82 5.83 0.72 -5.23
C PHE A 82 4.81 0.74 -6.35
N ASN A 83 4.38 -0.43 -6.82
CA ASN A 83 3.37 -0.56 -7.84
C ASN A 83 2.54 -1.82 -7.63
N THR A 84 1.26 -1.66 -7.33
CA THR A 84 0.32 -2.76 -7.18
C THR A 84 -1.07 -2.34 -7.67
N HIS A 85 -2.00 -3.30 -7.73
CA HIS A 85 -3.39 -2.96 -8.03
C HIS A 85 -3.95 -2.06 -6.90
N PRO A 86 -4.57 -0.90 -7.21
CA PRO A 86 -4.98 0.09 -6.20
C PRO A 86 -5.90 -0.45 -5.10
N TYR A 87 -6.71 -1.46 -5.40
CA TYR A 87 -7.62 -2.06 -4.40
C TYR A 87 -6.93 -3.08 -3.52
N LEU A 88 -5.84 -3.70 -4.00
CA LEU A 88 -5.01 -4.64 -3.26
C LEU A 88 -3.77 -3.99 -2.62
N ALA A 89 -3.63 -2.68 -2.71
CA ALA A 89 -2.61 -1.95 -1.96
C ALA A 89 -2.82 -2.03 -0.45
N SER A 90 -4.08 -2.13 0.00
CA SER A 90 -4.43 -2.17 1.42
C SER A 90 -3.82 -3.35 2.18
N PRO A 91 -3.89 -4.61 1.70
CA PRO A 91 -3.18 -5.73 2.33
C PRO A 91 -1.67 -5.51 2.44
N VAL A 92 -1.04 -4.94 1.42
CA VAL A 92 0.40 -4.65 1.46
C VAL A 92 0.71 -3.57 2.50
N ILE A 93 -0.08 -2.50 2.53
CA ILE A 93 0.05 -1.43 3.54
C ILE A 93 -0.16 -2.00 4.94
N GLY A 94 -1.18 -2.84 5.14
CA GLY A 94 -1.45 -3.50 6.42
C GLY A 94 -0.29 -4.38 6.89
N SER A 95 0.27 -5.21 6.01
CA SER A 95 1.43 -6.04 6.33
C SER A 95 2.66 -5.22 6.68
N VAL A 96 2.95 -4.17 5.91
CA VAL A 96 4.07 -3.25 6.19
C VAL A 96 3.88 -2.53 7.52
N THR A 97 2.65 -2.11 7.80
CA THR A 97 2.30 -1.46 9.06
C THR A 97 2.58 -2.38 10.26
N GLY A 98 2.21 -3.68 10.17
CA GLY A 98 2.50 -4.66 11.22
C GLY A 98 4.00 -4.87 11.43
N ILE A 99 4.77 -5.00 10.37
CA ILE A 99 6.24 -5.18 10.44
C ILE A 99 6.93 -3.97 11.09
N GLU A 100 6.49 -2.76 10.76
CA GLU A 100 7.02 -1.55 11.38
C GLU A 100 6.58 -1.39 12.85
N GLU A 101 5.37 -1.86 13.19
CA GLU A 101 4.90 -1.91 14.58
C GLU A 101 5.77 -2.85 15.43
N ASP A 102 6.21 -3.96 14.85
CA ASP A 102 7.14 -4.91 15.48
C ASP A 102 8.58 -4.36 15.59
N GLY A 103 8.86 -3.21 14.99
CA GLY A 103 10.16 -2.54 15.06
C GLY A 103 11.24 -3.11 14.15
N GLU A 104 10.82 -3.81 13.09
CA GLU A 104 11.72 -4.41 12.10
C GLU A 104 12.52 -3.34 11.33
N ALA A 105 13.64 -3.77 10.75
CA ALA A 105 14.53 -2.89 10.00
C ALA A 105 13.88 -2.37 8.70
N PRO A 106 14.20 -1.14 8.25
CA PRO A 106 13.68 -0.58 7.00
C PRO A 106 13.92 -1.44 5.76
N GLU A 107 14.99 -2.22 5.76
CA GLU A 107 15.31 -3.17 4.68
C GLU A 107 14.28 -4.31 4.61
N THR A 108 13.85 -4.84 5.75
CA THR A 108 12.79 -5.87 5.85
C THR A 108 11.47 -5.34 5.29
N VAL A 109 11.14 -4.08 5.61
CA VAL A 109 9.95 -3.39 5.10
C VAL A 109 10.00 -3.25 3.58
N GLU A 110 11.15 -2.85 3.04
CA GLU A 110 11.34 -2.70 1.59
C GLU A 110 11.23 -4.03 0.86
N ASP A 111 11.84 -5.08 1.38
CA ASP A 111 11.80 -6.43 0.79
C ASP A 111 10.38 -7.01 0.83
N MET A 112 9.63 -6.82 1.92
CA MET A 112 8.23 -7.21 1.98
C MET A 112 7.39 -6.49 0.91
N LYS A 113 7.58 -5.20 0.72
CA LYS A 113 6.92 -4.44 -0.35
C LYS A 113 7.22 -5.03 -1.73
N LYS A 114 8.49 -5.35 -2.02
CA LYS A 114 8.92 -5.94 -3.30
C LYS A 114 8.29 -7.30 -3.54
N VAL A 115 8.24 -8.15 -2.51
CA VAL A 115 7.67 -9.50 -2.61
C VAL A 115 6.16 -9.46 -2.85
N LEU A 116 5.45 -8.56 -2.18
CA LEU A 116 3.98 -8.53 -2.23
C LEU A 116 3.43 -7.75 -3.43
N MET A 117 4.09 -6.67 -3.87
CA MET A 117 3.52 -5.77 -4.88
C MET A 117 3.21 -6.47 -6.21
N GLY A 118 4.06 -7.38 -6.69
CA GLY A 118 3.89 -8.08 -7.97
C GLY A 118 2.70 -9.04 -7.97
N PRO A 119 2.64 -10.03 -7.08
CA PRO A 119 1.50 -10.95 -6.97
C PRO A 119 0.17 -10.23 -6.77
N TYR A 120 0.10 -9.24 -5.89
CA TYR A 120 -1.12 -8.47 -5.67
C TYR A 120 -1.51 -7.60 -6.88
N ALA A 121 -0.55 -7.10 -7.66
CA ALA A 121 -0.85 -6.45 -8.93
C ALA A 121 -1.50 -7.43 -9.91
N ALA A 122 -0.87 -8.60 -10.14
CA ALA A 122 -1.36 -9.58 -11.09
C ALA A 122 -2.76 -10.11 -10.75
N ILE A 123 -3.01 -10.44 -9.47
CA ILE A 123 -4.33 -10.88 -8.99
C ILE A 123 -5.35 -9.76 -9.16
N GLY A 124 -5.00 -8.55 -8.74
CA GLY A 124 -5.90 -7.40 -8.80
C GLY A 124 -6.28 -7.02 -10.22
N ASP A 125 -5.32 -6.97 -11.13
CA ASP A 125 -5.56 -6.64 -12.54
C ASP A 125 -6.44 -7.70 -13.20
N SER A 126 -6.17 -8.98 -12.98
CA SER A 126 -6.94 -10.07 -13.54
C SER A 126 -8.38 -10.09 -13.01
N PHE A 127 -8.55 -9.93 -11.70
CA PHE A 127 -9.87 -10.03 -11.07
C PHE A 127 -10.68 -8.74 -11.24
N PHE A 128 -10.16 -7.60 -10.80
CA PHE A 128 -10.96 -6.36 -10.80
C PHE A 128 -11.09 -5.75 -12.19
N TRP A 129 -10.00 -5.62 -12.93
CA TRP A 129 -10.03 -4.97 -14.25
C TRP A 129 -10.38 -5.96 -15.34
N GLY A 130 -9.89 -7.19 -15.30
CA GLY A 130 -10.21 -8.21 -16.28
C GLY A 130 -11.64 -8.75 -16.11
N ALA A 131 -11.92 -9.41 -15.00
CA ALA A 131 -13.20 -10.12 -14.82
C ALA A 131 -14.33 -9.23 -14.31
N LEU A 132 -14.20 -8.63 -13.11
CA LEU A 132 -15.31 -7.97 -12.44
C LEU A 132 -15.80 -6.73 -13.19
N ARG A 133 -14.88 -5.90 -13.68
CA ARG A 133 -15.24 -4.70 -14.45
C ARG A 133 -15.96 -5.05 -15.75
N SER A 134 -15.46 -6.06 -16.47
CA SER A 134 -16.05 -6.53 -17.71
C SER A 134 -17.45 -7.12 -17.48
N PHE A 135 -17.60 -7.96 -16.45
CA PHE A 135 -18.88 -8.54 -16.06
C PHE A 135 -19.90 -7.47 -15.66
N SER A 136 -19.50 -6.52 -14.82
CA SER A 136 -20.36 -5.40 -14.41
C SER A 136 -20.76 -4.51 -15.60
N GLY A 137 -19.83 -4.32 -16.56
CA GLY A 137 -20.08 -3.57 -17.77
C GLY A 137 -21.11 -4.23 -18.68
N VAL A 138 -20.98 -5.55 -18.90
CA VAL A 138 -21.96 -6.33 -19.69
C VAL A 138 -23.34 -6.27 -19.04
N GLY A 139 -23.43 -6.47 -17.70
CA GLY A 139 -24.69 -6.34 -16.98
C GLY A 139 -25.35 -4.97 -17.12
N ALA A 140 -24.54 -3.90 -17.04
CA ALA A 140 -25.01 -2.54 -17.23
C ALA A 140 -25.50 -2.29 -18.66
N VAL A 141 -24.81 -2.81 -19.69
CA VAL A 141 -25.22 -2.68 -21.10
C VAL A 141 -26.57 -3.39 -21.35
N ILE A 142 -26.76 -4.60 -20.81
CA ILE A 142 -28.03 -5.32 -20.92
C ILE A 142 -29.19 -4.48 -20.36
N LEU A 143 -28.98 -3.89 -19.16
CA LEU A 143 -30.00 -3.02 -18.56
C LEU A 143 -30.25 -1.73 -19.36
N ALA A 144 -29.23 -1.21 -20.04
CA ALA A 144 -29.36 0.01 -20.83
C ALA A 144 -30.32 -0.12 -22.00
N PHE A 145 -30.58 -1.33 -22.49
CA PHE A 145 -31.60 -1.58 -23.52
C PHE A 145 -33.04 -1.41 -23.01
N SER A 146 -33.25 -1.58 -21.70
CA SER A 146 -34.59 -1.47 -21.10
C SER A 146 -34.73 -0.15 -20.32
N GLU A 147 -33.71 0.22 -19.52
CA GLU A 147 -33.78 1.30 -18.57
C GLU A 147 -32.43 2.07 -18.50
N THR A 148 -32.32 3.14 -19.25
CA THR A 148 -31.06 3.89 -19.40
C THR A 148 -30.46 4.43 -18.08
N LEU A 149 -31.30 4.88 -17.14
CA LEU A 149 -30.86 5.44 -15.86
C LEU A 149 -30.42 4.37 -14.84
N LEU A 150 -30.90 3.14 -14.97
CA LEU A 150 -30.53 2.03 -14.08
C LEU A 150 -29.19 1.41 -14.45
N ALA A 151 -28.74 1.55 -15.68
CA ALA A 151 -27.50 0.95 -16.16
C ALA A 151 -26.24 1.42 -15.37
N PRO A 152 -25.96 2.72 -15.20
CA PRO A 152 -24.82 3.17 -14.42
C PRO A 152 -24.94 2.80 -12.93
N LEU A 153 -26.15 2.81 -12.38
CA LEU A 153 -26.40 2.41 -11.00
C LEU A 153 -26.08 0.92 -10.80
N ALA A 154 -26.53 0.06 -11.71
CA ALA A 154 -26.23 -1.37 -11.67
C ALA A 154 -24.72 -1.64 -11.75
N PHE A 155 -24.01 -0.93 -12.64
CA PHE A 155 -22.54 -1.03 -12.71
C PHE A 155 -21.90 -0.68 -11.37
N LEU A 156 -22.29 0.42 -10.75
CA LEU A 156 -21.75 0.87 -9.46
C LEU A 156 -22.07 -0.13 -8.35
N LEU A 157 -23.29 -0.67 -8.31
CA LEU A 157 -23.70 -1.63 -7.28
C LEU A 157 -23.00 -2.99 -7.42
N LEU A 158 -22.67 -3.40 -8.63
CA LEU A 158 -21.93 -4.65 -8.86
C LEU A 158 -20.43 -4.49 -8.59
N TYR A 159 -19.86 -3.36 -9.00
CA TYR A 159 -18.41 -3.15 -8.95
C TYR A 159 -17.89 -2.61 -7.61
N THR A 160 -18.59 -1.63 -7.03
CA THR A 160 -18.09 -0.87 -5.89
C THR A 160 -18.02 -1.67 -4.58
N PRO A 161 -19.00 -2.51 -4.20
CA PRO A 161 -18.94 -3.24 -2.93
C PRO A 161 -17.74 -4.18 -2.84
N ALA A 162 -17.40 -4.88 -3.92
CA ALA A 162 -16.30 -5.82 -3.93
C ALA A 162 -14.96 -5.13 -3.67
N GLN A 163 -14.71 -3.99 -4.30
CA GLN A 163 -13.47 -3.23 -4.08
C GLN A 163 -13.38 -2.64 -2.68
N LEU A 164 -14.48 -2.13 -2.11
CA LEU A 164 -14.49 -1.56 -0.76
C LEU A 164 -14.26 -2.65 0.29
N TRP A 165 -14.85 -3.83 0.11
CA TRP A 165 -14.63 -4.95 1.02
C TRP A 165 -13.16 -5.35 1.04
N VAL A 166 -12.55 -5.61 -0.12
CA VAL A 166 -11.15 -6.04 -0.19
C VAL A 166 -10.22 -4.99 0.41
N ARG A 167 -10.48 -3.71 0.19
CA ARG A 167 -9.73 -2.63 0.84
C ARG A 167 -9.87 -2.64 2.36
N GLY A 168 -11.08 -2.89 2.89
CA GLY A 168 -11.33 -2.99 4.33
C GLY A 168 -10.62 -4.18 4.97
N MET A 169 -10.67 -5.36 4.33
CA MET A 169 -10.02 -6.57 4.84
C MET A 169 -8.51 -6.46 4.97
N GLY A 170 -7.87 -5.59 4.19
CA GLY A 170 -6.42 -5.41 4.26
C GLY A 170 -5.92 -4.78 5.57
N PHE A 171 -6.84 -4.32 6.43
CA PHE A 171 -6.53 -3.71 7.74
C PHE A 171 -7.14 -4.48 8.93
N LEU A 172 -7.72 -5.66 8.70
CA LEU A 172 -8.25 -6.57 9.73
C LEU A 172 -7.22 -7.65 10.06
#